data_343309eb771b0a59c08c7db47a17cfd1
#
_entry.id   343309eb771b0a59c08c7db47a17cfd1
#
_cell.length_a   1.000
_cell.length_b   1.000
_cell.length_c   1.000
_cell.angle_alpha   90.00
_cell.angle_beta   90.00
_cell.angle_gamma   90.00
#
_symmetry.space_group_name_H-M   'P 1'
#
loop_
_entity.id
_entity.type
_entity.pdbx_description
1 polymer ?
#
loop_
_entity_poly.entity_id
_entity_poly.type
_entity_poly.pdbx_seq_one_letter_code
_entity_poly.pdbx_strand_id
1 'polypeptide(L)' 'MTGLYILGGVVAIGLLIYLVIALLKPEVFS' A
#
# COMPACT_ATOMS: atom_id res chain seq x y z
N MET A 1 -10.84 -8.15 -18.55
CA MET A 1 -10.37 -6.82 -18.15
C MET A 1 -10.51 -6.58 -16.66
N THR A 2 -11.42 -7.32 -16.02
CA THR A 2 -11.65 -7.12 -14.59
C THR A 2 -10.41 -7.50 -13.76
N GLY A 3 -9.67 -8.48 -14.22
CA GLY A 3 -8.50 -8.93 -13.48
C GLY A 3 -7.45 -7.83 -13.32
N LEU A 4 -7.23 -7.07 -14.37
CA LEU A 4 -6.26 -5.99 -14.33
C LEU A 4 -6.71 -4.90 -13.37
N TYR A 5 -8.01 -4.66 -13.34
CA TYR A 5 -8.57 -3.66 -12.45
C TYR A 5 -8.34 -4.05 -10.99
N ILE A 6 -8.61 -5.31 -10.69
CA ILE A 6 -8.44 -5.80 -9.33
C ILE A 6 -6.97 -5.75 -8.92
N LEU A 7 -6.11 -6.14 -9.83
CA LEU A 7 -4.68 -6.16 -9.54
C LEU A 7 -4.18 -4.76 -9.23
N GLY A 8 -4.58 -3.79 -10.04
CA GLY A 8 -4.20 -2.41 -9.81
C GLY A 8 -4.72 -1.90 -8.48
N GLY A 9 -5.94 -2.27 -8.12
CA GLY A 9 -6.51 -1.87 -6.86
C GLY A 9 -5.76 -2.43 -5.67
N VAL A 10 -5.40 -3.70 -5.74
CA VAL A 10 -4.66 -4.35 -4.66
C VAL A 10 -3.30 -3.70 -4.47
N VAL A 11 -2.63 -3.43 -5.57
CA VAL A 11 -1.31 -2.80 -5.50
C VAL A 11 -1.43 -1.40 -4.94
N ALA A 12 -2.44 -0.66 -5.36
CA ALA A 12 -2.64 0.71 -4.88
C ALA A 12 -2.89 0.72 -3.38
N ILE A 13 -3.75 -0.18 -2.91
CA ILE A 13 -4.06 -0.26 -1.49
C ILE A 13 -2.82 -0.65 -0.70
N GLY A 14 -2.05 -1.59 -1.21
CA GLY A 14 -0.84 -2.01 -0.54
C GLY A 14 0.15 -0.87 -0.38
N LEU A 15 0.33 -0.11 -1.44
CA LEU A 15 1.24 1.03 -1.40
C LEU A 15 0.73 2.10 -0.45
N LEU A 16 -0.58 2.32 -0.45
CA LEU A 16 -1.16 3.31 0.43
C LEU A 16 -0.92 2.94 1.89
N ILE A 17 -1.17 1.70 2.24
CA ILE A 17 -0.96 1.23 3.60
C ILE A 17 0.51 1.35 3.98
N TYR A 18 1.38 1.00 3.06
CA TYR A 18 2.81 1.10 3.30
C TYR A 18 3.22 2.53 3.62
N LEU A 19 2.71 3.47 2.83
CA LEU A 19 3.03 4.87 3.05
C LEU A 19 2.47 5.38 4.36
N VAL A 20 1.26 4.97 4.71
CA VAL A 20 0.63 5.40 5.95
C VAL A 20 1.46 4.92 7.14
N ILE A 21 1.87 3.67 7.13
CA ILE A 21 2.66 3.11 8.21
C ILE A 21 4.00 3.83 8.30
N ALA A 22 4.60 4.11 7.16
CA ALA A 22 5.90 4.78 7.13
C ALA A 22 5.81 6.18 7.71
N LEU A 23 4.66 6.84 7.53
CA LEU A 23 4.48 8.18 8.03
C LEU A 23 4.14 8.19 9.51
N LEU A 24 3.33 7.21 9.95
CA LEU A 24 2.88 7.19 11.33
C LEU A 24 3.91 6.59 12.27
N LYS A 25 4.62 5.57 11.81
CA LYS A 25 5.59 4.90 12.65
C LYS A 25 6.87 4.62 11.90
N PRO A 26 7.61 5.64 11.60
CA PRO A 26 8.89 5.46 10.91
C PRO A 26 9.92 4.78 11.80
N GLU A 27 9.72 4.82 13.10
CA GLU A 27 10.66 4.25 14.04
C GLU A 27 10.54 2.75 14.19
N VAL A 28 9.45 2.20 13.74
CA VAL A 28 9.24 0.76 13.85
C VAL A 28 10.40 0.01 13.20
N PHE A 29 10.96 0.58 12.16
CA PHE A 29 12.03 -0.04 11.44
C PHE A 29 13.40 0.37 11.92
N SER A 30 13.50 1.50 12.53
CA SER A 30 14.77 1.95 13.09
C SER A 30 15.00 1.37 14.46
#